data_85672cbf8f3fb03d8602813a3c846802
#
_entry.id   85672cbf8f3fb03d8602813a3c846802
#
_cell.length_a   1.000
_cell.length_b   1.000
_cell.length_c   1.000
_cell.angle_alpha   90.00
_cell.angle_beta   90.00
_cell.angle_gamma   90.00
#
_symmetry.space_group_name_H-M   'P 1'
#
loop_
_entity.id
_entity.type
_entity.pdbx_description
1 polymer ?
#
loop_
_entity_poly.entity_id
_entity_poly.type
_entity_poly.pdbx_seq_one_letter_code
_entity_poly.pdbx_strand_id
1 'polypeptide(L)'
;GVTIGHKQRALLRDTFNTKIVAIRYGHSMFMDMEQMCHQETMSPGLYINKPDAIWASPHFIKAFPYFETIYQAPALIGPYIWEPDFVTELQDSTYIEKPDIYVMEPSISLLKNALIPMAIIEKAYRAQPDLFGKAMILNGTHYNQQKYFLENIARNMSSLIADANKVYFTGRYGFDDTFKTRDILLGHQWECELNYLYLEALYKNIPLVHNSPAFAEVGYYYPEFDVNIGHAQLVAAINDKNYDDQKNKDFIYQYSIHNIDNQEEYKRLIEDVL
;
A
#
# COMPACT_ATOMS: atom_id res chain seq x y z
N GLY A 1 4.39 13.26 -7.27
CA GLY A 1 4.50 14.70 -7.05
C GLY A 1 5.74 15.28 -7.70
N VAL A 2 5.70 16.54 -8.07
CA VAL A 2 6.88 17.21 -8.61
C VAL A 2 7.82 17.55 -7.47
N THR A 3 9.04 17.01 -7.50
CA THR A 3 10.07 17.39 -6.54
C THR A 3 10.79 18.63 -7.05
N ILE A 4 10.54 19.75 -6.41
CA ILE A 4 11.23 21.00 -6.73
C ILE A 4 12.61 20.99 -6.06
N GLY A 5 13.66 21.17 -6.85
CA GLY A 5 15.04 21.18 -6.36
C GLY A 5 15.35 22.38 -5.44
N HIS A 6 16.40 22.26 -4.63
CA HIS A 6 16.80 23.28 -3.65
C HIS A 6 16.95 24.68 -4.25
N LYS A 7 17.67 24.80 -5.38
CA LYS A 7 17.88 26.09 -6.08
C LYS A 7 16.57 26.71 -6.57
N GLN A 8 15.66 25.88 -7.07
CA GLN A 8 14.35 26.33 -7.55
C GLN A 8 13.48 26.83 -6.40
N ARG A 9 13.49 26.15 -5.25
CA ARG A 9 12.76 26.61 -4.05
C ARG A 9 13.28 27.95 -3.54
N ALA A 10 14.61 28.11 -3.46
CA ALA A 10 15.21 29.39 -3.10
C ALA A 10 14.76 30.51 -4.06
N LEU A 11 14.85 30.27 -5.39
CA LEU A 11 14.40 31.22 -6.38
C LEU A 11 12.92 31.63 -6.21
N LEU A 12 12.04 30.64 -5.99
CA LEU A 12 10.62 30.91 -5.80
C LEU A 12 10.37 31.78 -4.55
N ARG A 13 11.06 31.50 -3.45
CA ARG A 13 10.93 32.31 -2.23
C ARG A 13 11.52 33.71 -2.40
N ASP A 14 12.76 33.80 -2.88
CA ASP A 14 13.51 35.05 -2.92
C ASP A 14 12.96 36.03 -3.97
N THR A 15 12.44 35.47 -5.08
CA THR A 15 11.94 36.31 -6.20
C THR A 15 10.45 36.59 -6.12
N PHE A 16 9.64 35.61 -5.69
CA PHE A 16 8.18 35.66 -5.78
C PHE A 16 7.47 35.60 -4.42
N ASN A 17 8.22 35.55 -3.33
CA ASN A 17 7.67 35.36 -1.97
C ASN A 17 6.69 34.19 -1.89
N THR A 18 6.97 33.09 -2.62
CA THR A 18 6.08 31.93 -2.74
C THR A 18 6.11 31.08 -1.48
N LYS A 19 4.95 30.70 -0.99
CA LYS A 19 4.80 29.68 0.06
C LYS A 19 5.07 28.28 -0.52
N ILE A 20 5.72 27.44 0.26
CA ILE A 20 6.09 26.08 -0.15
C ILE A 20 5.52 25.07 0.84
N VAL A 21 4.64 24.21 0.34
CA VAL A 21 4.07 23.10 1.10
C VAL A 21 4.75 21.80 0.71
N ALA A 22 5.19 21.03 1.69
CA ALA A 22 5.72 19.69 1.48
C ALA A 22 4.61 18.65 1.67
N ILE A 23 4.18 18.00 0.60
CA ILE A 23 3.17 16.93 0.67
C ILE A 23 3.87 15.59 0.89
N ARG A 24 3.39 14.81 1.88
CA ARG A 24 3.93 13.51 2.27
C ARG A 24 2.90 12.40 2.07
N TYR A 25 3.15 11.55 1.09
CA TYR A 25 2.38 10.32 0.83
C TYR A 25 3.09 9.05 1.30
N GLY A 26 4.33 9.16 1.80
CA GLY A 26 5.12 8.08 2.35
C GLY A 26 5.52 8.36 3.80
N HIS A 27 5.79 7.32 4.57
CA HIS A 27 6.14 7.41 5.98
C HIS A 27 7.60 7.87 6.17
N SER A 28 7.86 9.17 6.02
CA SER A 28 9.21 9.74 6.02
C SER A 28 10.01 9.41 7.29
N MET A 29 9.37 9.38 8.46
CA MET A 29 10.05 9.02 9.72
C MET A 29 10.61 7.59 9.67
N PHE A 30 9.83 6.62 9.19
CA PHE A 30 10.33 5.25 9.04
C PHE A 30 11.43 5.14 7.98
N MET A 31 11.29 5.87 6.87
CA MET A 31 12.36 5.93 5.86
C MET A 31 13.67 6.46 6.45
N ASP A 32 13.61 7.49 7.29
CA ASP A 32 14.78 8.02 7.98
C ASP A 32 15.37 6.98 8.95
N MET A 33 14.53 6.26 9.71
CA MET A 33 14.97 5.18 10.59
C MET A 33 15.66 4.05 9.81
N GLU A 34 15.07 3.59 8.71
CA GLU A 34 15.65 2.53 7.86
C GLU A 34 17.01 2.97 7.27
N GLN A 35 17.10 4.22 6.77
CA GLN A 35 18.36 4.78 6.27
C GLN A 35 19.46 4.78 7.34
N MET A 36 19.11 5.22 8.55
CA MET A 36 20.07 5.21 9.66
C MET A 36 20.51 3.81 10.06
N CYS A 37 19.59 2.84 10.08
CA CYS A 37 19.89 1.45 10.42
C CYS A 37 20.76 0.77 9.37
N HIS A 38 20.52 1.03 8.09
CA HIS A 38 21.22 0.40 6.98
C HIS A 38 22.41 1.21 6.47
N GLN A 39 22.66 2.41 7.03
CA GLN A 39 23.73 3.32 6.63
C GLN A 39 23.69 3.66 5.13
N GLU A 40 22.51 3.68 4.56
CA GLU A 40 22.33 4.05 3.15
C GLU A 40 22.38 5.55 2.96
N THR A 41 22.90 5.98 1.83
CA THR A 41 22.92 7.40 1.44
C THR A 41 21.80 7.66 0.43
N MET A 42 20.65 8.07 0.88
CA MET A 42 19.67 8.66 -0.02
C MET A 42 19.94 10.15 -0.23
N SER A 43 19.56 10.64 -1.40
CA SER A 43 19.64 12.07 -1.68
C SER A 43 18.84 12.87 -0.65
N PRO A 44 19.41 13.86 0.05
CA PRO A 44 18.76 14.65 1.09
C PRO A 44 17.70 15.63 0.52
N GLY A 45 16.97 15.23 -0.48
CA GLY A 45 16.16 16.09 -1.36
C GLY A 45 15.14 17.00 -0.72
N LEU A 46 14.81 16.85 0.56
CA LEU A 46 13.68 17.58 1.15
C LEU A 46 14.02 18.36 2.42
N TYR A 47 15.17 18.10 3.03
CA TYR A 47 15.53 18.65 4.35
C TYR A 47 16.17 20.04 4.32
N ILE A 48 16.65 20.48 3.15
CA ILE A 48 17.51 21.67 3.00
C ILE A 48 16.65 22.88 2.73
N ASN A 49 15.60 23.18 2.92
CA ASN A 49 14.81 24.43 2.92
C ASN A 49 13.46 24.12 3.57
N LYS A 50 13.29 24.66 4.74
CA LYS A 50 12.06 24.54 5.52
C LYS A 50 10.84 24.80 4.63
N PRO A 51 9.89 23.88 4.55
CA PRO A 51 8.59 24.21 3.96
C PRO A 51 7.87 25.21 4.89
N ASP A 52 6.87 25.90 4.37
CA ASP A 52 5.98 26.73 5.18
C ASP A 52 4.95 25.88 5.94
N ALA A 53 4.56 24.75 5.36
CA ALA A 53 3.75 23.71 6.00
C ALA A 53 4.07 22.33 5.44
N ILE A 54 3.71 21.28 6.18
CA ILE A 54 3.76 19.89 5.78
C ILE A 54 2.33 19.36 5.73
N TRP A 55 1.90 18.88 4.57
CA TRP A 55 0.64 18.15 4.46
C TRP A 55 0.94 16.67 4.36
N ALA A 56 0.39 15.88 5.27
CA ALA A 56 0.61 14.45 5.31
C ALA A 56 -0.71 13.69 5.36
N SER A 57 -0.72 12.49 4.79
CA SER A 57 -1.91 11.64 4.80
C SER A 57 -2.36 11.31 6.23
N PRO A 58 -3.65 11.11 6.49
CA PRO A 58 -4.22 10.97 7.84
C PRO A 58 -3.57 9.88 8.69
N HIS A 59 -3.17 8.78 8.08
CA HIS A 59 -2.53 7.65 8.79
C HIS A 59 -1.12 7.97 9.34
N PHE A 60 -0.52 9.11 8.96
CA PHE A 60 0.78 9.53 9.50
C PHE A 60 0.68 10.48 10.69
N ILE A 61 -0.50 10.72 11.24
CA ILE A 61 -0.73 11.68 12.34
C ILE A 61 0.19 11.44 13.55
N LYS A 62 0.52 10.18 13.84
CA LYS A 62 1.45 9.81 14.93
C LYS A 62 2.88 10.32 14.70
N ALA A 63 3.26 10.58 13.44
CA ALA A 63 4.57 11.09 13.07
C ALA A 63 4.63 12.62 12.99
N PHE A 64 3.52 13.32 13.17
CA PHE A 64 3.50 14.80 13.08
C PHE A 64 4.46 15.49 14.03
N PRO A 65 4.58 15.12 15.33
CA PRO A 65 5.57 15.75 16.22
C PRO A 65 7.02 15.58 15.72
N TYR A 66 7.34 14.45 15.09
CA TYR A 66 8.62 14.24 14.44
C TYR A 66 8.81 15.17 13.24
N PHE A 67 7.81 15.27 12.37
CA PHE A 67 7.86 16.16 11.20
C PHE A 67 8.05 17.61 11.61
N GLU A 68 7.26 18.10 12.57
CA GLU A 68 7.36 19.47 13.07
C GLU A 68 8.72 19.76 13.67
N THR A 69 9.28 18.82 14.42
CA THR A 69 10.60 18.98 15.05
C THR A 69 11.73 19.02 14.01
N ILE A 70 11.73 18.08 13.08
CA ILE A 70 12.83 17.95 12.10
C ILE A 70 12.74 19.00 11.01
N TYR A 71 11.54 19.23 10.47
CA TYR A 71 11.35 20.19 9.37
C TYR A 71 11.10 21.62 9.86
N GLN A 72 10.81 21.82 11.14
CA GLN A 72 10.51 23.11 11.75
C GLN A 72 9.37 23.85 11.02
N ALA A 73 8.33 23.15 10.69
CA ALA A 73 7.14 23.64 10.02
C ALA A 73 5.90 22.91 10.56
N PRO A 74 4.72 23.54 10.61
CA PRO A 74 3.50 22.89 11.07
C PRO A 74 3.15 21.69 10.16
N ALA A 75 2.73 20.59 10.80
CA ALA A 75 2.23 19.42 10.10
C ALA A 75 0.70 19.38 10.17
N LEU A 76 0.06 19.28 9.02
CA LEU A 76 -1.40 19.27 8.86
C LEU A 76 -1.85 18.02 8.12
N ILE A 77 -3.05 17.54 8.43
CA ILE A 77 -3.65 16.42 7.70
C ILE A 77 -4.05 16.92 6.32
N GLY A 78 -3.47 16.33 5.28
CA GLY A 78 -3.91 16.52 3.89
C GLY A 78 -4.87 15.40 3.48
N PRO A 79 -5.97 15.71 2.78
CA PRO A 79 -6.87 14.69 2.27
C PRO A 79 -6.13 13.65 1.41
N TYR A 80 -6.48 12.39 1.57
CA TYR A 80 -5.97 11.30 0.75
C TYR A 80 -6.90 11.13 -0.44
N ILE A 81 -6.49 11.63 -1.60
CA ILE A 81 -7.33 11.68 -2.81
C ILE A 81 -6.95 10.57 -3.78
N TRP A 82 -7.96 9.93 -4.31
CA TRP A 82 -7.85 8.93 -5.37
C TRP A 82 -9.02 9.04 -6.36
N GLU A 83 -8.72 8.86 -7.64
CA GLU A 83 -9.71 8.80 -8.73
C GLU A 83 -9.41 7.61 -9.64
N PRO A 84 -10.44 7.02 -10.26
CA PRO A 84 -10.29 5.82 -11.09
C PRO A 84 -9.78 6.09 -12.52
N ASP A 85 -9.45 7.31 -12.89
CA ASP A 85 -9.16 7.72 -14.27
C ASP A 85 -8.07 6.90 -14.98
N PHE A 86 -7.20 6.25 -14.20
CA PHE A 86 -6.10 5.45 -14.71
C PHE A 86 -6.31 3.94 -14.54
N VAL A 87 -7.48 3.52 -14.06
CA VAL A 87 -7.80 2.11 -13.80
C VAL A 87 -8.73 1.60 -14.88
N THR A 88 -8.34 0.55 -15.58
CA THR A 88 -9.17 -0.08 -16.61
C THR A 88 -10.12 -1.11 -16.00
N GLU A 89 -11.28 -1.34 -16.63
CA GLU A 89 -12.23 -2.39 -16.21
C GLU A 89 -11.62 -3.80 -16.34
N LEU A 90 -12.11 -4.74 -15.54
CA LEU A 90 -11.75 -6.15 -15.70
C LEU A 90 -12.20 -6.69 -17.06
N GLN A 91 -11.38 -7.55 -17.64
CA GLN A 91 -11.75 -8.29 -18.86
C GLN A 91 -12.82 -9.35 -18.56
N ASP A 92 -12.74 -9.99 -17.38
CA ASP A 92 -13.68 -10.98 -16.91
C ASP A 92 -13.84 -10.86 -15.37
N SER A 93 -15.05 -10.53 -14.94
CA SER A 93 -15.43 -10.39 -13.52
C SER A 93 -16.13 -11.62 -12.96
N THR A 94 -16.19 -12.74 -13.69
CA THR A 94 -16.84 -13.95 -13.22
C THR A 94 -16.11 -14.58 -12.04
N TYR A 95 -16.87 -15.26 -11.18
CA TYR A 95 -16.33 -16.00 -10.05
C TYR A 95 -15.37 -17.12 -10.53
N ILE A 96 -14.22 -17.23 -9.87
CA ILE A 96 -13.21 -18.26 -10.11
C ILE A 96 -13.16 -19.18 -8.89
N GLU A 97 -13.41 -20.48 -9.10
CA GLU A 97 -13.44 -21.47 -8.00
C GLU A 97 -12.06 -21.64 -7.33
N LYS A 98 -10.99 -21.57 -8.11
CA LYS A 98 -9.60 -21.64 -7.65
C LYS A 98 -8.84 -20.40 -8.15
N PRO A 99 -9.07 -19.22 -7.57
CA PRO A 99 -8.41 -18.02 -8.03
C PRO A 99 -6.91 -18.06 -7.76
N ASP A 100 -6.14 -17.33 -8.55
CA ASP A 100 -4.77 -17.02 -8.24
C ASP A 100 -4.72 -15.95 -7.14
N ILE A 101 -3.66 -15.97 -6.34
CA ILE A 101 -3.43 -15.00 -5.26
C ILE A 101 -2.25 -14.12 -5.65
N TYR A 102 -2.45 -12.82 -5.64
CA TYR A 102 -1.40 -11.86 -5.93
C TYR A 102 -1.02 -11.07 -4.67
N VAL A 103 0.28 -11.03 -4.39
CA VAL A 103 0.88 -10.18 -3.35
C VAL A 103 1.70 -9.12 -4.04
N MET A 104 1.27 -7.87 -3.96
CA MET A 104 1.90 -6.73 -4.65
C MET A 104 2.71 -5.84 -3.70
N GLU A 105 3.16 -6.38 -2.57
CA GLU A 105 4.01 -5.63 -1.65
C GLU A 105 5.42 -5.46 -2.26
N PRO A 106 5.99 -4.24 -2.26
CA PRO A 106 7.28 -3.98 -2.91
C PRO A 106 8.45 -4.69 -2.24
N SER A 107 8.32 -5.13 -0.99
CA SER A 107 9.32 -5.89 -0.23
C SER A 107 10.70 -5.22 -0.14
N ILE A 108 10.70 -3.89 -0.10
CA ILE A 108 11.91 -3.05 0.01
C ILE A 108 11.94 -2.26 1.33
N SER A 109 10.96 -2.42 2.18
CA SER A 109 10.80 -1.72 3.46
C SER A 109 10.10 -2.64 4.47
N LEU A 110 10.32 -2.41 5.74
CA LEU A 110 9.59 -3.10 6.83
C LEU A 110 8.08 -2.80 6.78
N LEU A 111 7.71 -1.61 6.30
CA LEU A 111 6.30 -1.18 6.20
C LEU A 111 5.49 -1.98 5.18
N LYS A 112 6.14 -2.44 4.12
CA LYS A 112 5.51 -3.09 2.96
C LYS A 112 6.35 -4.27 2.51
N ASN A 113 6.09 -5.45 3.06
CA ASN A 113 6.79 -6.67 2.68
C ASN A 113 5.83 -7.86 2.59
N ALA A 114 6.24 -8.89 1.85
CA ALA A 114 5.41 -10.04 1.55
C ALA A 114 5.46 -11.14 2.64
N LEU A 115 6.14 -10.96 3.76
CA LEU A 115 6.37 -12.05 4.74
C LEU A 115 5.06 -12.54 5.36
N ILE A 116 4.20 -11.63 5.82
CA ILE A 116 2.91 -12.00 6.41
C ILE A 116 1.95 -12.58 5.36
N PRO A 117 1.78 -11.97 4.17
CA PRO A 117 1.06 -12.61 3.08
C PRO A 117 1.54 -14.02 2.76
N MET A 118 2.86 -14.26 2.67
CA MET A 118 3.41 -15.60 2.45
C MET A 118 3.05 -16.57 3.58
N ALA A 119 3.06 -16.14 4.84
CA ALA A 119 2.66 -16.97 5.98
C ALA A 119 1.16 -17.32 5.91
N ILE A 120 0.29 -16.41 5.47
CA ILE A 120 -1.14 -16.65 5.25
C ILE A 120 -1.33 -17.69 4.14
N ILE A 121 -0.64 -17.53 3.01
CA ILE A 121 -0.65 -18.47 1.87
C ILE A 121 -0.17 -19.86 2.32
N GLU A 122 0.93 -19.94 3.07
CA GLU A 122 1.46 -21.19 3.60
C GLU A 122 0.45 -21.91 4.49
N LYS A 123 -0.25 -21.16 5.36
CA LYS A 123 -1.29 -21.72 6.21
C LYS A 123 -2.48 -22.24 5.40
N ALA A 124 -2.90 -21.51 4.37
CA ALA A 124 -3.94 -21.94 3.45
C ALA A 124 -3.54 -23.22 2.70
N TYR A 125 -2.31 -23.26 2.18
CA TYR A 125 -1.76 -24.44 1.50
C TYR A 125 -1.72 -25.68 2.40
N ARG A 126 -1.24 -25.53 3.63
CA ARG A 126 -1.21 -26.65 4.60
C ARG A 126 -2.59 -27.16 4.95
N ALA A 127 -3.57 -26.27 5.06
CA ALA A 127 -4.95 -26.67 5.36
C ALA A 127 -5.60 -27.38 4.18
N GLN A 128 -5.44 -26.84 2.97
CA GLN A 128 -6.02 -27.36 1.74
C GLN A 128 -5.19 -26.94 0.52
N PRO A 129 -4.26 -27.77 0.02
CA PRO A 129 -3.37 -27.44 -1.10
C PRO A 129 -4.10 -26.97 -2.37
N ASP A 130 -5.27 -27.52 -2.63
CA ASP A 130 -6.09 -27.21 -3.82
C ASP A 130 -7.06 -26.06 -3.65
N LEU A 131 -7.00 -25.30 -2.56
CA LEU A 131 -7.91 -24.20 -2.24
C LEU A 131 -7.82 -23.05 -3.28
N PHE A 132 -6.64 -22.79 -3.81
CA PHE A 132 -6.36 -21.72 -4.78
C PHE A 132 -5.52 -22.25 -5.95
N GLY A 133 -5.42 -21.49 -7.03
CA GLY A 133 -4.56 -21.79 -8.17
C GLY A 133 -3.08 -21.69 -7.79
N LYS A 134 -2.46 -20.59 -8.04
CA LYS A 134 -1.07 -20.27 -7.65
C LYS A 134 -1.01 -18.95 -6.87
N ALA A 135 0.08 -18.72 -6.18
CA ALA A 135 0.36 -17.45 -5.53
C ALA A 135 1.55 -16.75 -6.21
N MET A 136 1.37 -15.50 -6.55
CA MET A 136 2.35 -14.66 -7.24
C MET A 136 2.84 -13.57 -6.29
N ILE A 137 4.11 -13.66 -5.87
CA ILE A 137 4.76 -12.64 -5.05
C ILE A 137 5.46 -11.67 -6.01
N LEU A 138 4.79 -10.54 -6.31
CA LEU A 138 5.32 -9.54 -7.23
C LEU A 138 6.45 -8.75 -6.55
N ASN A 139 7.38 -8.25 -7.36
CA ASN A 139 8.61 -7.61 -6.88
C ASN A 139 9.45 -8.50 -5.94
N GLY A 140 9.24 -9.82 -6.00
CA GLY A 140 9.79 -10.83 -5.08
C GLY A 140 11.05 -11.54 -5.59
N THR A 141 11.54 -11.24 -6.80
CA THR A 141 12.67 -11.99 -7.41
C THR A 141 13.93 -12.03 -6.55
N HIS A 142 14.17 -11.00 -5.73
CA HIS A 142 15.29 -10.92 -4.82
C HIS A 142 15.26 -11.99 -3.70
N TYR A 143 14.08 -12.51 -3.33
CA TYR A 143 13.96 -13.58 -2.34
C TYR A 143 14.66 -14.87 -2.78
N ASN A 144 14.73 -15.13 -4.09
CA ASN A 144 15.44 -16.29 -4.63
C ASN A 144 16.96 -16.25 -4.40
N GLN A 145 17.51 -15.11 -4.01
CA GLN A 145 18.93 -14.88 -3.77
C GLN A 145 19.25 -14.52 -2.31
N GLN A 146 18.24 -14.28 -1.50
CA GLN A 146 18.42 -13.94 -0.09
C GLN A 146 18.71 -15.20 0.75
N LYS A 147 19.96 -15.41 1.11
CA LYS A 147 20.40 -16.56 1.90
C LYS A 147 19.61 -16.72 3.20
N TYR A 148 19.36 -15.63 3.94
CA TYR A 148 18.58 -15.68 5.17
C TYR A 148 17.16 -16.19 4.93
N PHE A 149 16.48 -15.67 3.91
CA PHE A 149 15.14 -16.11 3.54
C PHE A 149 15.12 -17.62 3.20
N LEU A 150 16.02 -18.04 2.32
CA LEU A 150 16.08 -19.43 1.86
C LEU A 150 16.37 -20.41 3.00
N GLU A 151 17.32 -20.10 3.86
CA GLU A 151 17.79 -21.01 4.93
C GLU A 151 16.89 -21.00 6.17
N ASN A 152 16.20 -19.92 6.47
CA ASN A 152 15.47 -19.77 7.74
C ASN A 152 13.95 -19.69 7.57
N ILE A 153 13.44 -19.26 6.42
CA ILE A 153 12.01 -19.07 6.17
C ILE A 153 11.50 -20.07 5.14
N ALA A 154 11.99 -19.99 3.90
CA ALA A 154 11.49 -20.78 2.79
C ALA A 154 11.56 -22.30 3.04
N ARG A 155 12.63 -22.77 3.66
CA ARG A 155 12.78 -24.19 4.01
C ARG A 155 11.71 -24.73 4.98
N ASN A 156 10.98 -23.86 5.65
CA ASN A 156 9.87 -24.21 6.54
C ASN A 156 8.49 -24.04 5.89
N MET A 157 8.46 -23.64 4.60
CA MET A 157 7.22 -23.41 3.86
C MET A 157 6.95 -24.54 2.87
N SER A 158 5.93 -25.37 3.18
CA SER A 158 5.54 -26.51 2.36
C SER A 158 5.09 -26.10 0.96
N SER A 159 4.45 -24.95 0.84
CA SER A 159 4.03 -24.37 -0.43
C SER A 159 5.18 -24.01 -1.39
N LEU A 160 6.38 -23.79 -0.85
CA LEU A 160 7.59 -23.52 -1.62
C LEU A 160 8.42 -24.80 -1.90
N ILE A 161 8.35 -25.78 -1.01
CA ILE A 161 9.21 -26.98 -1.07
C ILE A 161 8.50 -28.15 -1.74
N ALA A 162 7.24 -28.40 -1.35
CA ALA A 162 6.53 -29.60 -1.78
C ALA A 162 5.89 -29.44 -3.18
N ASP A 163 5.62 -28.22 -3.62
CA ASP A 163 4.99 -27.93 -4.91
C ASP A 163 5.67 -26.72 -5.58
N ALA A 164 6.62 -27.01 -6.46
CA ALA A 164 7.36 -25.99 -7.20
C ALA A 164 6.46 -25.11 -8.12
N ASN A 165 5.20 -25.50 -8.30
CA ASN A 165 4.24 -24.78 -9.16
C ASN A 165 3.19 -23.99 -8.34
N LYS A 166 3.37 -23.85 -7.02
CA LYS A 166 2.35 -23.24 -6.16
C LYS A 166 2.64 -21.77 -5.85
N VAL A 167 3.89 -21.41 -5.56
CA VAL A 167 4.28 -20.03 -5.22
C VAL A 167 5.40 -19.56 -6.15
N TYR A 168 5.22 -18.41 -6.77
CA TYR A 168 6.17 -17.81 -7.71
C TYR A 168 6.64 -16.44 -7.23
N PHE A 169 7.94 -16.21 -7.29
CA PHE A 169 8.55 -14.90 -7.11
C PHE A 169 8.79 -14.26 -8.47
N THR A 170 8.13 -13.14 -8.73
CA THR A 170 8.17 -12.49 -10.04
C THR A 170 8.70 -11.06 -9.96
N GLY A 171 8.90 -10.44 -11.12
CA GLY A 171 9.22 -9.03 -11.25
C GLY A 171 8.06 -8.12 -10.82
N ARG A 172 8.26 -6.83 -11.03
CA ARG A 172 7.23 -5.82 -10.79
C ARG A 172 6.35 -5.68 -12.02
N TYR A 173 5.05 -5.76 -11.83
CA TYR A 173 4.03 -5.51 -12.85
C TYR A 173 3.06 -4.43 -12.38
N GLY A 174 2.44 -3.72 -13.31
CA GLY A 174 1.35 -2.80 -13.03
C GLY A 174 0.09 -3.53 -12.56
N PHE A 175 -0.80 -2.82 -11.88
CA PHE A 175 -2.05 -3.40 -11.40
C PHE A 175 -2.91 -3.92 -12.57
N ASP A 176 -3.12 -3.09 -13.57
CA ASP A 176 -3.89 -3.45 -14.77
C ASP A 176 -3.27 -4.57 -15.61
N ASP A 177 -1.94 -4.71 -15.56
CA ASP A 177 -1.25 -5.83 -16.23
C ASP A 177 -1.43 -7.14 -15.47
N THR A 178 -1.59 -7.06 -14.14
CA THR A 178 -1.71 -8.20 -13.24
C THR A 178 -3.14 -8.72 -13.20
N PHE A 179 -4.12 -7.85 -12.96
CA PHE A 179 -5.51 -8.23 -12.77
C PHE A 179 -6.31 -8.07 -14.06
N LYS A 180 -6.53 -9.18 -14.76
CA LYS A 180 -7.43 -9.29 -15.93
C LYS A 180 -8.73 -10.00 -15.59
N THR A 181 -8.70 -10.80 -14.55
CA THR A 181 -9.78 -11.65 -14.04
C THR A 181 -9.99 -11.40 -12.55
N ARG A 182 -11.04 -11.96 -11.97
CA ARG A 182 -11.39 -11.80 -10.56
C ARG A 182 -10.55 -12.71 -9.65
N ASP A 183 -9.25 -12.55 -9.72
CA ASP A 183 -8.30 -13.14 -8.77
C ASP A 183 -8.25 -12.37 -7.45
N ILE A 184 -7.43 -12.81 -6.49
CA ILE A 184 -7.40 -12.22 -5.15
C ILE A 184 -6.15 -11.37 -4.96
N LEU A 185 -6.32 -10.15 -4.44
CA LEU A 185 -5.23 -9.35 -3.89
C LEU A 185 -5.10 -9.61 -2.39
N LEU A 186 -3.95 -10.13 -1.97
CA LEU A 186 -3.58 -10.30 -0.57
C LEU A 186 -2.51 -9.27 -0.21
N GLY A 187 -2.88 -8.29 0.60
CA GLY A 187 -2.03 -7.19 1.03
C GLY A 187 -1.71 -7.21 2.52
N HIS A 188 -0.59 -6.58 2.88
CA HIS A 188 -0.18 -6.35 4.26
C HIS A 188 0.58 -5.03 4.37
N GLN A 189 0.12 -4.16 5.25
CA GLN A 189 0.72 -2.86 5.51
C GLN A 189 1.01 -2.71 7.00
N TRP A 190 2.16 -2.17 7.34
CA TRP A 190 2.46 -1.76 8.70
C TRP A 190 2.68 -0.25 8.74
N GLU A 191 1.94 0.48 9.59
CA GLU A 191 2.03 1.94 9.72
C GLU A 191 1.93 2.70 8.36
N CYS A 192 1.28 2.09 7.35
CA CYS A 192 1.10 2.68 6.02
C CYS A 192 -0.28 2.28 5.45
N GLU A 193 -1.34 2.53 6.23
CA GLU A 193 -2.68 1.95 6.09
C GLU A 193 -3.40 2.37 4.80
N LEU A 194 -3.28 3.63 4.38
CA LEU A 194 -3.88 4.09 3.14
C LEU A 194 -3.00 3.70 1.93
N ASN A 195 -3.56 2.91 1.05
CA ASN A 195 -2.85 2.38 -0.12
C ASN A 195 -3.72 2.51 -1.38
N TYR A 196 -3.21 3.22 -2.38
CA TYR A 196 -3.89 3.38 -3.69
C TYR A 196 -4.23 2.04 -4.33
N LEU A 197 -3.35 1.04 -4.18
CA LEU A 197 -3.57 -0.32 -4.67
C LEU A 197 -4.86 -0.94 -4.13
N TYR A 198 -5.23 -0.64 -2.88
CA TYR A 198 -6.47 -1.15 -2.30
C TYR A 198 -7.71 -0.48 -2.91
N LEU A 199 -7.62 0.83 -3.20
CA LEU A 199 -8.69 1.55 -3.91
C LEU A 199 -8.85 1.04 -5.35
N GLU A 200 -7.74 0.76 -6.04
CA GLU A 200 -7.76 0.12 -7.37
C GLU A 200 -8.44 -1.25 -7.33
N ALA A 201 -8.12 -2.08 -6.32
CA ALA A 201 -8.73 -3.40 -6.16
C ALA A 201 -10.24 -3.32 -5.89
N LEU A 202 -10.65 -2.43 -4.98
CA LEU A 202 -12.06 -2.19 -4.66
C LEU A 202 -12.83 -1.67 -5.88
N TYR A 203 -12.25 -0.74 -6.63
CA TYR A 203 -12.88 -0.18 -7.84
C TYR A 203 -13.12 -1.25 -8.90
N LYS A 204 -12.14 -2.13 -9.13
CA LYS A 204 -12.26 -3.27 -10.05
C LYS A 204 -13.08 -4.44 -9.51
N ASN A 205 -13.59 -4.34 -8.30
CA ASN A 205 -14.27 -5.44 -7.62
C ASN A 205 -13.40 -6.72 -7.50
N ILE A 206 -12.08 -6.53 -7.28
CA ILE A 206 -11.14 -7.58 -6.93
C ILE A 206 -11.27 -7.90 -5.45
N PRO A 207 -11.47 -9.17 -5.05
CA PRO A 207 -11.47 -9.54 -3.64
C PRO A 207 -10.15 -9.15 -2.96
N LEU A 208 -10.23 -8.24 -1.99
CA LEU A 208 -9.10 -7.68 -1.27
C LEU A 208 -9.02 -8.26 0.13
N VAL A 209 -7.97 -9.02 0.44
CA VAL A 209 -7.65 -9.48 1.80
C VAL A 209 -6.53 -8.59 2.35
N HIS A 210 -6.75 -7.93 3.49
CA HIS A 210 -5.84 -6.89 3.97
C HIS A 210 -5.90 -6.69 5.48
N ASN A 211 -4.88 -6.01 6.03
CA ASN A 211 -4.83 -5.65 7.46
C ASN A 211 -4.97 -4.14 7.73
N SER A 212 -5.41 -3.34 6.77
CA SER A 212 -5.53 -1.90 6.96
C SER A 212 -6.79 -1.54 7.76
N PRO A 213 -6.67 -0.93 8.97
CA PRO A 213 -7.83 -0.46 9.74
C PRO A 213 -8.65 0.61 9.00
N ALA A 214 -8.01 1.44 8.17
CA ALA A 214 -8.69 2.46 7.37
C ALA A 214 -9.65 1.88 6.33
N PHE A 215 -9.51 0.60 5.97
CA PHE A 215 -10.34 -0.13 5.03
C PHE A 215 -11.16 -1.24 5.69
N ALA A 216 -11.25 -1.28 7.03
CA ALA A 216 -11.86 -2.41 7.75
C ALA A 216 -13.34 -2.67 7.40
N GLU A 217 -14.03 -1.68 6.82
CA GLU A 217 -15.44 -1.79 6.41
C GLU A 217 -15.61 -2.50 5.07
N VAL A 218 -14.56 -2.64 4.25
CA VAL A 218 -14.60 -3.21 2.91
C VAL A 218 -13.54 -4.30 2.75
N GLY A 219 -13.72 -5.19 1.77
CA GLY A 219 -12.82 -6.32 1.59
C GLY A 219 -12.89 -7.33 2.74
N TYR A 220 -11.80 -8.05 2.96
CA TYR A 220 -11.64 -9.11 3.96
C TYR A 220 -10.53 -8.70 4.93
N TYR A 221 -10.93 -8.00 5.97
CA TYR A 221 -10.01 -7.41 6.95
C TYR A 221 -9.50 -8.43 7.97
N TYR A 222 -8.19 -8.40 8.26
CA TYR A 222 -7.57 -9.07 9.40
C TYR A 222 -6.72 -8.08 10.21
N PRO A 223 -6.68 -8.19 11.56
CA PRO A 223 -5.96 -7.22 12.38
C PRO A 223 -4.46 -7.47 12.38
N GLU A 224 -3.69 -6.40 12.40
CA GLU A 224 -2.25 -6.39 12.64
C GLU A 224 -1.48 -7.46 11.84
N PHE A 225 -0.82 -8.41 12.54
CA PHE A 225 -0.01 -9.50 11.98
C PHE A 225 -0.71 -10.87 12.16
N ASP A 226 -2.03 -10.90 12.40
CA ASP A 226 -2.73 -12.14 12.71
C ASP A 226 -2.91 -13.04 11.48
N VAL A 227 -1.94 -13.93 11.29
CA VAL A 227 -1.94 -14.94 10.21
C VAL A 227 -3.15 -15.89 10.32
N ASN A 228 -3.72 -16.12 11.52
CA ASN A 228 -4.85 -17.03 11.69
C ASN A 228 -6.13 -16.39 11.15
N ILE A 229 -6.37 -15.14 11.52
CA ILE A 229 -7.51 -14.38 10.99
C ILE A 229 -7.28 -14.10 9.50
N GLY A 230 -6.06 -13.73 9.08
CA GLY A 230 -5.72 -13.54 7.67
C GLY A 230 -6.02 -14.76 6.81
N HIS A 231 -5.69 -15.96 7.30
CA HIS A 231 -6.07 -17.22 6.64
C HIS A 231 -7.59 -17.39 6.55
N ALA A 232 -8.32 -17.16 7.65
CA ALA A 232 -9.79 -17.27 7.64
C ALA A 232 -10.43 -16.28 6.63
N GLN A 233 -9.91 -15.06 6.55
CA GLN A 233 -10.35 -14.05 5.59
C GLN A 233 -10.01 -14.42 4.14
N LEU A 234 -8.84 -15.01 3.90
CA LEU A 234 -8.50 -15.52 2.58
C LEU A 234 -9.43 -16.64 2.12
N VAL A 235 -9.76 -17.58 3.01
CA VAL A 235 -10.74 -18.64 2.74
C VAL A 235 -12.13 -18.05 2.45
N ALA A 236 -12.54 -17.04 3.21
CA ALA A 236 -13.81 -16.34 2.98
C ALA A 236 -13.83 -15.67 1.61
N ALA A 237 -12.76 -14.97 1.23
CA ALA A 237 -12.62 -14.30 -0.07
C ALA A 237 -12.70 -15.28 -1.25
N ILE A 238 -12.05 -16.45 -1.13
CA ILE A 238 -12.08 -17.49 -2.16
C ILE A 238 -13.49 -18.04 -2.36
N ASN A 239 -14.25 -18.22 -1.29
CA ASN A 239 -15.58 -18.83 -1.33
C ASN A 239 -16.72 -17.83 -1.60
N ASP A 240 -16.44 -16.53 -1.59
CA ASP A 240 -17.48 -15.52 -1.82
C ASP A 240 -17.80 -15.37 -3.31
N LYS A 241 -18.98 -15.86 -3.68
CA LYS A 241 -19.53 -15.76 -5.04
C LYS A 241 -20.20 -14.40 -5.31
N ASN A 242 -20.52 -13.64 -4.25
CA ASN A 242 -21.37 -12.46 -4.31
C ASN A 242 -20.68 -11.21 -3.74
N TYR A 243 -19.39 -11.05 -4.01
CA TYR A 243 -18.62 -9.88 -3.57
C TYR A 243 -19.30 -8.58 -4.01
N ASP A 244 -19.63 -7.71 -3.05
CA ASP A 244 -20.50 -6.55 -3.26
C ASP A 244 -19.74 -5.35 -3.84
N ASP A 245 -20.04 -5.04 -5.11
CA ASP A 245 -19.48 -3.90 -5.83
C ASP A 245 -20.01 -2.53 -5.32
N GLN A 246 -21.29 -2.44 -4.92
CA GLN A 246 -21.87 -1.15 -4.52
C GLN A 246 -21.26 -0.62 -3.22
N LYS A 247 -21.06 -1.48 -2.22
CA LYS A 247 -20.40 -1.10 -0.98
C LYS A 247 -18.97 -0.56 -1.23
N ASN A 248 -18.24 -1.20 -2.14
CA ASN A 248 -16.91 -0.74 -2.54
C ASN A 248 -16.94 0.64 -3.18
N LYS A 249 -17.88 0.90 -4.08
CA LYS A 249 -18.05 2.20 -4.74
C LYS A 249 -18.39 3.32 -3.75
N ASP A 250 -19.31 3.05 -2.84
CA ASP A 250 -19.69 4.00 -1.79
C ASP A 250 -18.49 4.33 -0.88
N PHE A 251 -17.71 3.32 -0.53
CA PHE A 251 -16.48 3.50 0.26
C PHE A 251 -15.43 4.33 -0.47
N ILE A 252 -15.19 4.06 -1.76
CA ILE A 252 -14.19 4.77 -2.56
C ILE A 252 -14.52 6.26 -2.68
N TYR A 253 -15.81 6.63 -2.75
CA TYR A 253 -16.23 8.02 -2.91
C TYR A 253 -15.71 8.95 -1.81
N GLN A 254 -15.45 8.46 -0.59
CA GLN A 254 -14.86 9.27 0.48
C GLN A 254 -13.46 9.82 0.12
N TYR A 255 -12.76 9.19 -0.83
CA TYR A 255 -11.44 9.60 -1.31
C TYR A 255 -11.48 10.42 -2.59
N SER A 256 -12.66 10.64 -3.18
CA SER A 256 -12.80 11.36 -4.44
C SER A 256 -12.55 12.86 -4.28
N ILE A 257 -11.95 13.48 -5.30
CA ILE A 257 -11.87 14.95 -5.42
C ILE A 257 -13.27 15.58 -5.56
N HIS A 258 -14.27 14.82 -6.00
CA HIS A 258 -15.65 15.25 -6.11
C HIS A 258 -16.42 15.21 -4.80
N ASN A 259 -15.85 14.61 -3.74
CA ASN A 259 -16.41 14.71 -2.39
C ASN A 259 -16.21 16.12 -1.85
N ILE A 260 -17.31 16.75 -1.44
CA ILE A 260 -17.31 18.15 -1.00
C ILE A 260 -16.43 18.35 0.26
N ASP A 261 -16.39 17.38 1.17
CA ASP A 261 -15.59 17.48 2.39
C ASP A 261 -14.09 17.56 2.07
N ASN A 262 -13.64 16.81 1.06
CA ASN A 262 -12.24 16.88 0.60
C ASN A 262 -11.92 18.24 -0.04
N GLN A 263 -12.86 18.80 -0.80
CA GLN A 263 -12.67 20.12 -1.43
C GLN A 263 -12.58 21.23 -0.37
N GLU A 264 -13.48 21.22 0.61
CA GLU A 264 -13.47 22.19 1.71
C GLU A 264 -12.20 22.08 2.57
N GLU A 265 -11.73 20.86 2.83
CA GLU A 265 -10.49 20.64 3.58
C GLU A 265 -9.27 21.16 2.82
N TYR A 266 -9.15 20.94 1.51
CA TYR A 266 -8.08 21.53 0.70
C TYR A 266 -8.14 23.05 0.68
N LYS A 267 -9.32 23.63 0.58
CA LYS A 267 -9.50 25.08 0.63
C LYS A 267 -9.00 25.65 1.96
N ARG A 268 -9.39 25.03 3.09
CA ARG A 268 -8.94 25.42 4.42
C ARG A 268 -7.41 25.32 4.55
N LEU A 269 -6.81 24.24 4.09
CA LEU A 269 -5.35 24.04 4.12
C LEU A 269 -4.59 25.10 3.31
N ILE A 270 -5.13 25.55 2.20
CA ILE A 270 -4.53 26.62 1.40
C ILE A 270 -4.64 27.95 2.15
N GLU A 271 -5.80 28.27 2.73
CA GLU A 271 -6.02 29.48 3.51
C GLU A 271 -5.10 29.55 4.75
N ASP A 272 -4.85 28.43 5.42
CA ASP A 272 -3.96 28.34 6.60
C ASP A 272 -2.48 28.61 6.27
N VAL A 273 -2.06 28.48 5.02
CA VAL A 273 -0.67 28.69 4.59
C VAL A 273 -0.44 30.09 3.99
N LEU A 274 -1.47 30.69 3.39
CA LEU A 274 -1.37 32.02 2.77
C LEU A 274 -1.31 33.13 3.80
#